data_946775877c9de78c97f3466a99285fae
#
_entry.id   946775877c9de78c97f3466a99285fae
#
_cell.length_a   1.000
_cell.length_b   1.000
_cell.length_c   1.000
_cell.angle_alpha   90.00
_cell.angle_beta   90.00
_cell.angle_gamma   90.00
#
_symmetry.space_group_name_H-M   'P 1'
#
loop_
_entity.id
_entity.type
_entity.pdbx_description
1 polymer ?
#
loop_
_entity_poly.entity_id
_entity_poly.type
_entity_poly.pdbx_seq_one_letter_code
_entity_poly.pdbx_strand_id
1 'polypeptide(L)'
;LNAGLVSLKTLAGAVSQSEVRSLAETEDGVRLTFCDGTEVTVACNAAAEAPLIGIAVDGDAYYWTLAAEKDIPWLKDAAGAKMPVSGPVPVVGRDDKGFWTVTTDAAVTPWQIGDGSGNPVEATGDEQVELFRSVKAGNGRVEIALTDGGTLSAAQVNDLSVAGTANCYVVSAPGTYVFNARVRGNGAGEGVGFEPAIEMADGMTADWLWTDSEGLVSGVALDTTSGDIFLTVGEGRGNALVALMQDGKVVWSWHVWVTDAPQTMTYGNGTVFMDRNLGAVGTTAGGTDAYGMYYQWGRKDPFYGG
;
A
#
# COMPACT_ATOMS: atom_id res chain seq x y z
N LEU A 1 -22.90 12.31 -3.90
CA LEU A 1 -21.80 13.27 -3.61
C LEU A 1 -21.14 12.95 -2.26
N ASN A 2 -21.93 12.65 -1.24
CA ASN A 2 -21.43 12.42 0.13
C ASN A 2 -20.55 11.16 0.25
N ALA A 3 -20.88 10.08 -0.46
CA ALA A 3 -20.11 8.85 -0.44
C ALA A 3 -18.70 9.07 -1.03
N GLY A 4 -18.61 9.78 -2.15
CA GLY A 4 -17.32 10.13 -2.78
C GLY A 4 -16.45 11.02 -1.87
N LEU A 5 -17.04 11.98 -1.17
CA LEU A 5 -16.32 12.85 -0.22
C LEU A 5 -15.85 12.06 1.01
N VAL A 6 -16.61 11.08 1.50
CA VAL A 6 -16.18 10.18 2.58
C VAL A 6 -14.99 9.34 2.12
N SER A 7 -15.06 8.75 0.93
CA SER A 7 -13.96 7.98 0.34
C SER A 7 -12.72 8.86 0.16
N LEU A 8 -12.86 10.08 -0.35
CA LEU A 8 -11.75 11.01 -0.53
C LEU A 8 -11.11 11.41 0.80
N LYS A 9 -11.91 11.67 1.84
CA LYS A 9 -11.41 11.95 3.19
C LYS A 9 -10.63 10.78 3.78
N THR A 10 -11.21 9.57 3.71
CA THR A 10 -10.57 8.35 4.22
C THR A 10 -9.26 8.10 3.48
N LEU A 11 -9.27 8.26 2.15
CA LEU A 11 -8.09 8.13 1.31
C LEU A 11 -7.00 9.14 1.69
N ALA A 12 -7.34 10.43 1.82
CA ALA A 12 -6.36 11.46 2.20
C ALA A 12 -5.76 11.22 3.59
N GLY A 13 -6.54 10.71 4.53
CA GLY A 13 -6.05 10.28 5.84
C GLY A 13 -5.11 9.09 5.73
N ALA A 14 -5.51 8.06 5.02
CA ALA A 14 -4.74 6.83 4.86
C ALA A 14 -3.40 7.07 4.15
N VAL A 15 -3.36 7.83 3.04
CA VAL A 15 -2.12 8.10 2.29
C VAL A 15 -1.08 8.90 3.07
N SER A 16 -1.49 9.59 4.14
CA SER A 16 -0.59 10.35 5.02
C SER A 16 -0.07 9.54 6.21
N GLN A 17 -0.65 8.38 6.50
CA GLN A 17 -0.37 7.60 7.71
C GLN A 17 0.05 6.16 7.44
N SER A 18 -0.29 5.62 6.29
CA SER A 18 -0.04 4.22 5.97
C SER A 18 0.31 4.03 4.50
N GLU A 19 1.01 2.95 4.21
CA GLU A 19 1.40 2.57 2.86
C GLU A 19 0.33 1.67 2.24
N VAL A 20 0.21 1.71 0.91
CA VAL A 20 -0.70 0.83 0.18
C VAL A 20 -0.10 -0.57 0.09
N ARG A 21 -0.82 -1.54 0.62
CA ARG A 21 -0.47 -2.96 0.59
C ARG A 21 -0.91 -3.64 -0.71
N SER A 22 -2.13 -3.39 -1.14
CA SER A 22 -2.67 -4.03 -2.34
C SER A 22 -3.69 -3.17 -3.06
N LEU A 23 -3.84 -3.45 -4.38
CA LEU A 23 -4.88 -2.89 -5.23
C LEU A 23 -5.68 -4.06 -5.83
N ALA A 24 -6.99 -3.91 -5.87
CA ALA A 24 -7.89 -4.86 -6.50
C ALA A 24 -8.90 -4.12 -7.37
N GLU A 25 -9.05 -4.57 -8.62
CA GLU A 25 -10.13 -4.07 -9.49
C GLU A 25 -11.48 -4.58 -8.96
N THR A 26 -12.46 -3.71 -8.95
CA THR A 26 -13.86 -3.98 -8.56
C THR A 26 -14.81 -3.46 -9.62
N GLU A 27 -16.08 -3.83 -9.56
CA GLU A 27 -17.11 -3.34 -10.50
C GLU A 27 -17.23 -1.80 -10.45
N ASP A 28 -16.96 -1.20 -9.28
CA ASP A 28 -17.13 0.24 -9.03
C ASP A 28 -15.80 1.03 -9.17
N GLY A 29 -14.67 0.40 -9.48
CA GLY A 29 -13.38 1.07 -9.59
C GLY A 29 -12.20 0.26 -9.03
N VAL A 30 -11.32 0.90 -8.26
CA VAL A 30 -10.14 0.26 -7.66
C VAL A 30 -10.24 0.32 -6.15
N ARG A 31 -10.16 -0.83 -5.49
CA ARG A 31 -10.02 -0.92 -4.04
C ARG A 31 -8.56 -0.89 -3.67
N LEU A 32 -8.21 0.03 -2.78
CA LEU A 32 -6.91 0.08 -2.11
C LEU A 32 -7.05 -0.48 -0.70
N THR A 33 -6.15 -1.37 -0.32
CA THR A 33 -6.00 -1.84 1.07
C THR A 33 -4.67 -1.30 1.60
N PHE A 34 -4.72 -0.62 2.73
CA PHE A 34 -3.54 -0.06 3.40
C PHE A 34 -2.99 -1.03 4.45
N CYS A 35 -1.74 -0.83 4.85
CA CYS A 35 -1.07 -1.70 5.83
C CYS A 35 -1.70 -1.64 7.22
N ASP A 36 -2.40 -0.57 7.57
CA ASP A 36 -3.17 -0.43 8.81
C ASP A 36 -4.55 -1.13 8.78
N GLY A 37 -4.87 -1.81 7.66
CA GLY A 37 -6.16 -2.47 7.45
C GLY A 37 -7.26 -1.56 6.90
N THR A 38 -6.98 -0.27 6.68
CA THR A 38 -7.95 0.64 6.05
C THR A 38 -8.20 0.22 4.59
N GLU A 39 -9.47 0.15 4.20
CA GLU A 39 -9.87 -0.10 2.82
C GLU A 39 -10.59 1.11 2.24
N VAL A 40 -10.22 1.52 1.03
CA VAL A 40 -10.88 2.61 0.31
C VAL A 40 -11.13 2.18 -1.14
N THR A 41 -12.39 2.23 -1.57
CA THR A 41 -12.72 2.06 -2.98
C THR A 41 -12.67 3.42 -3.67
N VAL A 42 -11.82 3.52 -4.68
CA VAL A 42 -11.69 4.69 -5.55
C VAL A 42 -12.50 4.42 -6.82
N ALA A 43 -13.67 5.02 -6.90
CA ALA A 43 -14.54 4.88 -8.07
C ALA A 43 -13.94 5.68 -9.23
N CYS A 44 -13.44 4.98 -10.23
CA CYS A 44 -12.85 5.55 -11.45
C CYS A 44 -13.71 5.11 -12.65
N ASN A 45 -14.82 5.79 -12.90
CA ASN A 45 -15.64 5.53 -14.08
C ASN A 45 -15.28 6.51 -15.19
N ALA A 46 -15.50 6.14 -16.44
CA ALA A 46 -15.04 6.86 -17.59
C ALA A 46 -15.65 8.27 -17.70
N ALA A 47 -14.81 9.25 -18.09
CA ALA A 47 -15.16 10.57 -18.59
C ALA A 47 -16.20 11.36 -17.76
N ALA A 48 -15.83 11.69 -16.54
CA ALA A 48 -16.58 12.62 -15.72
C ALA A 48 -16.26 14.08 -16.04
N GLU A 49 -17.22 14.96 -15.86
CA GLU A 49 -16.98 16.39 -15.74
C GLU A 49 -16.16 16.69 -14.49
N ALA A 50 -15.43 17.81 -14.49
CA ALA A 50 -14.59 18.19 -13.36
C ALA A 50 -15.39 18.24 -12.05
N PRO A 51 -14.88 17.67 -10.93
CA PRO A 51 -15.60 17.68 -9.67
C PRO A 51 -15.71 19.10 -9.12
N LEU A 52 -16.83 19.35 -8.44
CA LEU A 52 -17.01 20.61 -7.72
C LEU A 52 -16.09 20.70 -6.49
N ILE A 53 -15.86 19.57 -5.84
CA ILE A 53 -15.06 19.50 -4.61
C ILE A 53 -13.85 18.59 -4.85
N GLY A 54 -12.68 19.10 -4.49
CA GLY A 54 -11.41 18.38 -4.53
C GLY A 54 -10.66 18.49 -3.21
N ILE A 55 -9.39 18.11 -3.24
CA ILE A 55 -8.46 18.32 -2.12
C ILE A 55 -7.12 18.85 -2.63
N ALA A 56 -6.45 19.65 -1.80
CA ALA A 56 -5.09 20.09 -2.07
C ALA A 56 -4.27 20.14 -0.77
N VAL A 57 -2.95 20.10 -0.93
CA VAL A 57 -1.99 20.17 0.18
C VAL A 57 -1.61 21.62 0.43
N ASP A 58 -1.58 22.02 1.71
CA ASP A 58 -0.97 23.27 2.15
C ASP A 58 -0.12 22.97 3.41
N GLY A 59 1.19 23.12 3.28
CA GLY A 59 2.14 22.60 4.27
C GLY A 59 2.06 21.07 4.36
N ASP A 60 1.87 20.57 5.57
CA ASP A 60 1.78 19.13 5.86
C ASP A 60 0.31 18.64 6.00
N ALA A 61 -0.68 19.43 5.60
CA ALA A 61 -2.08 19.11 5.78
C ALA A 61 -2.87 19.15 4.47
N TYR A 62 -3.92 18.32 4.38
CA TYR A 62 -4.88 18.31 3.29
C TYR A 62 -6.09 19.16 3.64
N TYR A 63 -6.55 19.94 2.65
CA TYR A 63 -7.71 20.81 2.76
C TYR A 63 -8.66 20.58 1.59
N TRP A 64 -9.95 20.77 1.85
CA TRP A 64 -10.97 20.75 0.82
C TRP A 64 -10.85 21.96 -0.12
N THR A 65 -11.04 21.73 -1.41
CA THR A 65 -11.00 22.78 -2.44
C THR A 65 -12.27 22.75 -3.29
N LEU A 66 -12.56 23.87 -3.91
CA LEU A 66 -13.56 23.97 -4.97
C LEU A 66 -12.86 23.77 -6.31
N ALA A 67 -13.23 22.74 -7.04
CA ALA A 67 -12.47 22.23 -8.19
C ALA A 67 -12.87 22.81 -9.55
N ALA A 68 -13.75 23.79 -9.60
CA ALA A 68 -14.36 24.28 -10.83
C ALA A 68 -13.47 25.22 -11.67
N GLU A 69 -12.37 25.75 -11.13
CA GLU A 69 -11.55 26.77 -11.80
C GLU A 69 -10.03 26.59 -11.60
N LYS A 70 -9.25 27.21 -12.51
CA LYS A 70 -7.78 27.09 -12.57
C LYS A 70 -7.05 27.65 -11.33
N ASP A 71 -7.65 28.62 -10.63
CA ASP A 71 -7.17 29.21 -9.38
C ASP A 71 -8.10 28.75 -8.24
N ILE A 72 -7.99 27.52 -7.87
CA ILE A 72 -8.93 26.79 -7.01
C ILE A 72 -8.99 27.45 -5.62
N PRO A 73 -10.11 28.04 -5.24
CA PRO A 73 -10.28 28.57 -3.89
C PRO A 73 -10.41 27.41 -2.91
N TRP A 74 -9.77 27.55 -1.76
CA TRP A 74 -9.96 26.68 -0.63
C TRP A 74 -11.43 26.70 -0.20
N LEU A 75 -12.00 25.53 0.05
CA LEU A 75 -13.29 25.46 0.71
C LEU A 75 -13.10 25.97 2.14
N LYS A 76 -13.91 26.99 2.51
CA LYS A 76 -13.80 27.65 3.79
C LYS A 76 -15.02 27.39 4.63
N ASP A 77 -14.84 27.37 5.95
CA ASP A 77 -15.92 27.33 6.91
C ASP A 77 -16.67 28.69 6.98
N ALA A 78 -17.71 28.76 7.79
CA ALA A 78 -18.48 29.97 7.98
C ALA A 78 -17.69 31.14 8.59
N ALA A 79 -16.52 30.87 9.21
CA ALA A 79 -15.61 31.86 9.75
C ALA A 79 -14.53 32.27 8.74
N GLY A 80 -14.51 31.67 7.55
CA GLY A 80 -13.55 31.94 6.48
C GLY A 80 -12.23 31.17 6.61
N ALA A 81 -12.10 30.22 7.53
CA ALA A 81 -10.93 29.38 7.66
C ALA A 81 -10.97 28.20 6.68
N LYS A 82 -9.80 27.75 6.19
CA LYS A 82 -9.70 26.56 5.33
C LYS A 82 -10.25 25.33 6.05
N MET A 83 -11.06 24.54 5.37
CA MET A 83 -11.63 23.32 5.92
C MET A 83 -10.66 22.15 5.77
N PRO A 84 -10.06 21.64 6.86
CA PRO A 84 -9.13 20.52 6.78
C PRO A 84 -9.88 19.20 6.49
N VAL A 85 -9.26 18.33 5.70
CA VAL A 85 -9.83 17.00 5.41
C VAL A 85 -9.92 16.13 6.66
N SER A 86 -9.07 16.37 7.67
CA SER A 86 -9.15 15.72 8.98
C SER A 86 -10.35 16.16 9.82
N GLY A 87 -11.02 17.27 9.45
CA GLY A 87 -12.23 17.79 10.10
C GLY A 87 -13.51 17.05 9.70
N PRO A 88 -14.68 17.62 10.06
CA PRO A 88 -15.97 17.11 9.59
C PRO A 88 -16.04 17.09 8.06
N VAL A 89 -16.69 16.05 7.52
CA VAL A 89 -16.90 15.96 6.07
C VAL A 89 -17.91 17.03 5.64
N PRO A 90 -17.58 17.88 4.66
CA PRO A 90 -18.51 18.84 4.15
C PRO A 90 -19.69 18.15 3.46
N VAL A 91 -20.90 18.55 3.80
CA VAL A 91 -22.12 18.15 3.11
C VAL A 91 -22.45 19.24 2.10
N VAL A 92 -22.34 18.90 0.82
CA VAL A 92 -22.61 19.83 -0.27
C VAL A 92 -24.04 19.62 -0.74
N GLY A 93 -24.75 20.71 -0.91
CA GLY A 93 -26.13 20.73 -1.37
C GLY A 93 -26.35 21.85 -2.38
N ARG A 94 -27.60 22.06 -2.74
CA ARG A 94 -28.04 23.14 -3.61
C ARG A 94 -29.17 23.90 -2.92
N ASP A 95 -29.12 25.23 -2.96
CA ASP A 95 -30.24 26.04 -2.48
C ASP A 95 -31.34 26.16 -3.55
N ASP A 96 -32.48 26.73 -3.15
CA ASP A 96 -33.64 26.96 -4.01
C ASP A 96 -33.39 28.05 -5.09
N LYS A 97 -32.28 28.78 -4.99
CA LYS A 97 -31.83 29.75 -6.01
C LYS A 97 -30.88 29.14 -7.04
N GLY A 98 -30.49 27.86 -6.88
CA GLY A 98 -29.62 27.15 -7.81
C GLY A 98 -28.14 27.33 -7.54
N PHE A 99 -27.74 27.75 -6.36
CA PHE A 99 -26.31 27.85 -6.00
C PHE A 99 -25.86 26.69 -5.13
N TRP A 100 -24.60 26.33 -5.25
CA TRP A 100 -23.97 25.34 -4.39
C TRP A 100 -23.87 25.84 -2.95
N THR A 101 -24.22 24.98 -2.02
CA THR A 101 -24.13 25.24 -0.57
C THR A 101 -23.27 24.18 0.11
N VAL A 102 -22.72 24.52 1.25
CA VAL A 102 -21.97 23.60 2.10
C VAL A 102 -22.36 23.76 3.56
N THR A 103 -22.37 22.66 4.29
CA THR A 103 -22.45 22.63 5.75
C THR A 103 -21.59 21.49 6.28
N THR A 104 -21.19 21.57 7.53
CA THR A 104 -20.49 20.49 8.25
C THR A 104 -21.38 19.80 9.28
N ASP A 105 -22.60 20.30 9.47
CA ASP A 105 -23.59 19.75 10.40
C ASP A 105 -24.98 19.97 9.80
N ALA A 106 -25.79 18.93 9.74
CA ALA A 106 -27.18 19.00 9.26
C ALA A 106 -28.08 19.91 10.12
N ALA A 107 -27.66 20.25 11.35
CA ALA A 107 -28.37 21.19 12.24
C ALA A 107 -28.02 22.65 11.96
N VAL A 108 -27.02 22.93 11.13
CA VAL A 108 -26.57 24.29 10.79
C VAL A 108 -27.10 24.67 9.41
N THR A 109 -27.60 25.90 9.28
CA THR A 109 -28.02 26.41 7.96
C THR A 109 -26.85 26.38 6.98
N PRO A 110 -26.98 25.71 5.83
CA PRO A 110 -25.97 25.69 4.81
C PRO A 110 -25.64 27.09 4.31
N TRP A 111 -24.37 27.37 4.02
CA TRP A 111 -23.93 28.64 3.42
C TRP A 111 -23.53 28.41 1.96
N GLN A 112 -23.71 29.42 1.13
CA GLN A 112 -23.34 29.36 -0.28
C GLN A 112 -21.82 29.26 -0.44
N ILE A 113 -21.39 28.40 -1.38
CA ILE A 113 -19.98 28.29 -1.78
C ILE A 113 -19.68 29.49 -2.68
N GLY A 114 -18.67 30.28 -2.32
CA GLY A 114 -18.17 31.38 -3.13
C GLY A 114 -16.98 31.00 -4.01
N ASP A 115 -16.87 31.61 -5.19
CA ASP A 115 -15.68 31.59 -6.00
C ASP A 115 -14.51 32.35 -5.35
N GLY A 116 -13.34 32.41 -6.01
CA GLY A 116 -12.16 33.14 -5.52
C GLY A 116 -12.41 34.66 -5.33
N SER A 117 -13.46 35.22 -5.92
CA SER A 117 -13.89 36.62 -5.81
C SER A 117 -15.04 36.80 -4.83
N GLY A 118 -15.55 35.73 -4.24
CA GLY A 118 -16.63 35.75 -3.25
C GLY A 118 -18.03 35.73 -3.85
N ASN A 119 -18.19 35.53 -5.16
CA ASN A 119 -19.52 35.36 -5.76
C ASN A 119 -20.02 33.93 -5.55
N PRO A 120 -21.35 33.73 -5.33
CA PRO A 120 -21.92 32.40 -5.23
C PRO A 120 -21.71 31.58 -6.52
N VAL A 121 -21.33 30.31 -6.35
CA VAL A 121 -21.13 29.39 -7.49
C VAL A 121 -22.45 28.74 -7.87
N GLU A 122 -22.84 28.88 -9.13
CA GLU A 122 -24.06 28.26 -9.67
C GLU A 122 -23.91 26.73 -9.71
N ALA A 123 -24.96 26.03 -9.25
CA ALA A 123 -25.04 24.59 -9.32
C ALA A 123 -25.52 24.16 -10.72
N THR A 124 -24.61 24.24 -11.69
CA THR A 124 -24.84 23.79 -13.06
C THR A 124 -24.21 22.41 -13.24
N GLY A 125 -25.00 21.35 -13.47
CA GLY A 125 -24.54 20.01 -13.75
C GLY A 125 -25.34 18.90 -13.06
N ASP A 126 -25.11 17.66 -13.48
CA ASP A 126 -25.75 16.47 -12.93
C ASP A 126 -25.28 16.19 -11.51
N GLU A 127 -26.16 15.57 -10.68
CA GLU A 127 -25.89 15.30 -9.25
C GLU A 127 -24.79 14.27 -8.99
N GLN A 128 -24.21 13.66 -10.01
CA GLN A 128 -23.15 12.67 -9.90
C GLN A 128 -21.81 13.25 -10.36
N VAL A 129 -21.06 13.79 -9.41
CA VAL A 129 -19.69 14.25 -9.67
C VAL A 129 -18.72 13.14 -9.30
N GLU A 130 -18.00 12.64 -10.28
CA GLU A 130 -16.90 11.71 -10.04
C GLU A 130 -15.67 12.47 -9.55
N LEU A 131 -15.12 12.04 -8.42
CA LEU A 131 -13.98 12.71 -7.79
C LEU A 131 -12.64 12.14 -8.27
N PHE A 132 -12.65 10.92 -8.77
CA PHE A 132 -11.43 10.19 -9.11
C PHE A 132 -11.34 9.93 -10.61
N ARG A 133 -10.17 10.14 -11.17
CA ARG A 133 -9.89 9.94 -12.59
C ARG A 133 -9.21 8.62 -12.89
N SER A 134 -8.22 8.27 -12.10
CA SER A 134 -7.45 7.03 -12.28
C SER A 134 -6.64 6.69 -11.05
N VAL A 135 -6.33 5.40 -10.90
CA VAL A 135 -5.33 4.89 -9.95
C VAL A 135 -4.23 4.21 -10.75
N LYS A 136 -2.97 4.53 -10.45
CA LYS A 136 -1.80 3.93 -11.07
C LYS A 136 -0.80 3.52 -10.01
N ALA A 137 -0.31 2.28 -10.10
CA ALA A 137 0.78 1.78 -9.29
C ALA A 137 2.07 1.71 -10.11
N GLY A 138 3.19 2.10 -9.53
CA GLY A 138 4.48 2.02 -10.15
C GLY A 138 5.57 2.68 -9.29
N ASN A 139 6.81 2.21 -9.44
CA ASN A 139 7.96 2.76 -8.73
C ASN A 139 7.79 2.81 -7.19
N GLY A 140 7.14 1.81 -6.60
CA GLY A 140 6.91 1.76 -5.17
C GLY A 140 5.91 2.80 -4.64
N ARG A 141 5.05 3.33 -5.50
CA ARG A 141 4.01 4.31 -5.16
C ARG A 141 2.70 4.00 -5.85
N VAL A 142 1.62 4.42 -5.23
CA VAL A 142 0.28 4.50 -5.86
C VAL A 142 -0.06 5.97 -6.03
N GLU A 143 -0.39 6.35 -7.26
CA GLU A 143 -0.86 7.68 -7.60
C GLU A 143 -2.35 7.62 -7.94
N ILE A 144 -3.14 8.43 -7.24
CA ILE A 144 -4.57 8.58 -7.44
C ILE A 144 -4.82 9.97 -8.02
N ALA A 145 -5.15 10.03 -9.30
CA ALA A 145 -5.48 11.29 -9.97
C ALA A 145 -6.93 11.67 -9.69
N LEU A 146 -7.14 12.91 -9.32
CA LEU A 146 -8.46 13.50 -9.15
C LEU A 146 -8.92 14.15 -10.47
N THR A 147 -10.21 14.32 -10.63
CA THR A 147 -10.78 14.93 -11.84
C THR A 147 -10.52 16.43 -11.91
N ASP A 148 -10.24 17.08 -10.78
CA ASP A 148 -9.81 18.49 -10.70
C ASP A 148 -8.35 18.73 -11.12
N GLY A 149 -7.61 17.64 -11.42
CA GLY A 149 -6.18 17.68 -11.74
C GLY A 149 -5.27 17.51 -10.52
N GLY A 150 -5.82 17.41 -9.31
CA GLY A 150 -5.07 17.06 -8.11
C GLY A 150 -4.56 15.61 -8.15
N THR A 151 -3.57 15.30 -7.32
CA THR A 151 -3.03 13.95 -7.18
C THR A 151 -2.77 13.66 -5.73
N LEU A 152 -3.25 12.49 -5.28
CA LEU A 152 -2.83 11.87 -4.04
C LEU A 152 -1.76 10.82 -4.34
N SER A 153 -0.76 10.71 -3.51
CA SER A 153 0.30 9.74 -3.69
C SER A 153 0.64 9.05 -2.37
N ALA A 154 0.55 7.74 -2.38
CA ALA A 154 0.92 6.89 -1.24
C ALA A 154 2.13 6.03 -1.58
N ALA A 155 2.99 5.74 -0.60
CA ALA A 155 3.97 4.68 -0.74
C ALA A 155 3.25 3.33 -0.90
N GLN A 156 3.82 2.43 -1.70
CA GLN A 156 3.33 1.08 -1.88
C GLN A 156 4.38 0.11 -1.37
N VAL A 157 3.96 -0.84 -0.56
CA VAL A 157 4.77 -1.99 -0.19
C VAL A 157 4.43 -3.17 -1.10
N ASN A 158 5.41 -4.05 -1.31
CA ASN A 158 5.20 -5.28 -2.05
C ASN A 158 4.89 -6.41 -1.05
N ASP A 159 3.67 -6.91 -1.06
CA ASP A 159 3.29 -8.03 -0.19
C ASP A 159 3.71 -9.36 -0.81
N LEU A 160 4.69 -9.99 -0.19
CA LEU A 160 5.24 -11.29 -0.59
C LEU A 160 4.30 -12.46 -0.26
N SER A 161 3.29 -12.23 0.57
CA SER A 161 2.32 -13.25 1.01
C SER A 161 1.06 -13.33 0.15
N VAL A 162 0.89 -12.44 -0.84
CA VAL A 162 -0.32 -12.40 -1.71
C VAL A 162 -0.58 -13.73 -2.41
N ALA A 163 0.48 -14.38 -2.90
CA ALA A 163 0.36 -15.69 -3.57
C ALA A 163 0.39 -16.87 -2.59
N GLY A 164 0.43 -16.60 -1.29
CA GLY A 164 0.59 -17.57 -0.23
C GLY A 164 1.88 -17.39 0.56
N THR A 165 1.93 -17.96 1.75
CA THR A 165 3.10 -17.88 2.64
C THR A 165 4.14 -18.93 2.30
N ALA A 166 5.41 -18.63 2.57
CA ALA A 166 6.55 -19.52 2.29
C ALA A 166 7.64 -19.37 3.34
N ASN A 167 8.62 -20.28 3.36
CA ASN A 167 9.86 -20.12 4.15
C ASN A 167 10.94 -19.33 3.38
N CYS A 168 10.79 -19.20 2.06
CA CYS A 168 11.69 -18.47 1.20
C CYS A 168 10.89 -17.56 0.27
N TYR A 169 11.22 -16.29 0.28
CA TYR A 169 10.64 -15.30 -0.62
C TYR A 169 11.68 -14.79 -1.60
N VAL A 170 11.32 -14.77 -2.88
CA VAL A 170 12.15 -14.18 -3.94
C VAL A 170 11.79 -12.70 -4.08
N VAL A 171 12.82 -11.87 -4.05
CA VAL A 171 12.72 -10.42 -4.24
C VAL A 171 13.53 -10.02 -5.45
N SER A 172 12.93 -9.36 -6.44
CA SER A 172 13.57 -9.08 -7.72
C SER A 172 13.94 -7.61 -7.95
N ALA A 173 13.62 -6.73 -7.02
CA ALA A 173 13.92 -5.30 -7.12
C ALA A 173 14.15 -4.69 -5.73
N PRO A 174 14.88 -3.57 -5.62
CA PRO A 174 14.93 -2.78 -4.40
C PRO A 174 13.55 -2.25 -4.03
N GLY A 175 13.28 -2.06 -2.74
CA GLY A 175 12.03 -1.50 -2.27
C GLY A 175 11.63 -1.97 -0.88
N THR A 176 10.44 -1.57 -0.48
CA THR A 176 9.83 -2.02 0.77
C THR A 176 8.92 -3.21 0.49
N TYR A 177 9.07 -4.24 1.29
CA TYR A 177 8.34 -5.50 1.22
C TYR A 177 7.68 -5.79 2.54
N VAL A 178 6.60 -6.56 2.51
CA VAL A 178 5.91 -7.04 3.69
C VAL A 178 5.55 -8.51 3.50
N PHE A 179 5.52 -9.27 4.58
CA PHE A 179 5.00 -10.64 4.57
C PHE A 179 4.39 -11.00 5.92
N ASN A 180 3.43 -11.92 5.89
CA ASN A 180 2.75 -12.41 7.08
C ASN A 180 3.68 -13.33 7.90
N ALA A 181 4.03 -12.89 9.11
CA ALA A 181 4.89 -13.64 10.03
C ALA A 181 4.12 -14.52 11.04
N ARG A 182 2.78 -14.49 11.03
CA ARG A 182 1.99 -15.43 11.84
C ARG A 182 2.03 -16.84 11.29
N VAL A 183 2.31 -16.98 10.00
CA VAL A 183 2.24 -18.28 9.30
C VAL A 183 3.63 -18.80 9.04
N ARG A 184 3.87 -20.04 9.49
CA ARG A 184 5.13 -20.77 9.24
C ARG A 184 5.06 -21.50 7.91
N GLY A 185 6.04 -21.27 7.06
CA GLY A 185 6.17 -22.00 5.79
C GLY A 185 5.00 -21.80 4.83
N ASN A 186 4.53 -22.87 4.23
CA ASN A 186 3.60 -22.86 3.10
C ASN A 186 2.11 -22.73 3.49
N GLY A 187 1.83 -22.13 4.59
CA GLY A 187 0.47 -21.87 5.02
C GLY A 187 0.14 -22.44 6.39
N ALA A 188 -0.88 -21.85 7.01
CA ALA A 188 -1.53 -22.41 8.18
C ALA A 188 -2.56 -23.43 7.69
N GLY A 189 -2.48 -24.65 8.19
CA GLY A 189 -3.39 -25.70 7.83
C GLY A 189 -3.59 -26.70 8.97
N GLU A 190 -4.56 -27.58 8.81
CA GLU A 190 -4.74 -28.72 9.68
C GLU A 190 -4.14 -29.96 8.99
N GLY A 191 -3.35 -30.72 9.75
CA GLY A 191 -2.77 -31.97 9.27
C GLY A 191 -1.27 -32.09 9.49
N VAL A 192 -0.71 -33.17 8.98
CA VAL A 192 0.72 -33.47 9.14
C VAL A 192 1.56 -32.48 8.32
N GLY A 193 2.50 -31.82 8.97
CA GLY A 193 3.43 -30.86 8.33
C GLY A 193 2.99 -29.41 8.39
N PHE A 194 1.83 -29.11 8.98
CA PHE A 194 1.42 -27.74 9.29
C PHE A 194 1.69 -27.42 10.75
N GLU A 195 2.20 -26.23 10.98
CA GLU A 195 2.39 -25.67 12.30
C GLU A 195 1.25 -24.67 12.61
N PRO A 196 0.80 -24.57 13.86
CA PRO A 196 -0.21 -23.58 14.22
C PRO A 196 0.33 -22.17 13.97
N ALA A 197 -0.57 -21.21 13.75
CA ALA A 197 -0.21 -19.81 13.60
C ALA A 197 0.57 -19.31 14.84
N ILE A 198 1.50 -18.40 14.61
CA ILE A 198 2.25 -17.75 15.68
C ILE A 198 1.34 -16.68 16.29
N GLU A 199 1.06 -16.81 17.58
CA GLU A 199 0.38 -15.76 18.34
C GLU A 199 1.36 -14.62 18.61
N MET A 200 1.01 -13.40 18.20
CA MET A 200 1.81 -12.22 18.48
C MET A 200 1.69 -11.87 19.95
N ALA A 201 2.82 -11.59 20.58
CA ALA A 201 2.92 -11.24 21.99
C ALA A 201 3.77 -9.98 22.19
N ASP A 202 3.54 -9.32 23.32
CA ASP A 202 4.35 -8.17 23.72
C ASP A 202 5.83 -8.54 23.82
N GLY A 203 6.70 -7.64 23.37
CA GLY A 203 8.14 -7.85 23.37
C GLY A 203 8.67 -8.68 22.20
N MET A 204 7.82 -9.14 21.29
CA MET A 204 8.29 -9.70 20.03
C MET A 204 8.94 -8.63 19.15
N THR A 205 9.98 -9.01 18.45
CA THR A 205 10.74 -8.16 17.53
C THR A 205 11.07 -8.92 16.25
N ALA A 206 11.41 -8.20 15.19
CA ALA A 206 11.96 -8.78 13.98
C ALA A 206 13.28 -8.12 13.62
N ASP A 207 14.22 -8.91 13.09
CA ASP A 207 15.51 -8.43 12.59
C ASP A 207 16.06 -9.43 11.59
N TRP A 208 17.12 -9.04 10.82
CA TRP A 208 17.87 -10.00 10.02
C TRP A 208 18.98 -10.64 10.87
N LEU A 209 19.11 -11.95 10.78
CA LEU A 209 20.17 -12.69 11.46
C LEU A 209 21.51 -12.60 10.75
N TRP A 210 21.47 -12.59 9.41
CA TRP A 210 22.63 -12.42 8.55
C TRP A 210 22.18 -12.00 7.15
N THR A 211 23.13 -11.42 6.40
CA THR A 211 23.06 -11.20 4.95
C THR A 211 24.43 -11.50 4.32
N ASP A 212 24.43 -12.02 3.10
CA ASP A 212 25.66 -12.35 2.36
C ASP A 212 26.16 -11.19 1.48
N SER A 213 25.44 -10.07 1.45
CA SER A 213 25.77 -8.89 0.68
C SER A 213 25.54 -7.63 1.52
N GLU A 214 26.51 -6.73 1.52
CA GLU A 214 26.43 -5.46 2.27
C GLU A 214 25.32 -4.57 1.72
N GLY A 215 24.51 -4.01 2.61
CA GLY A 215 23.40 -3.13 2.24
C GLY A 215 22.19 -3.82 1.59
N LEU A 216 22.19 -5.16 1.49
CA LEU A 216 21.10 -5.92 0.89
C LEU A 216 19.78 -5.72 1.65
N VAL A 217 19.84 -5.71 2.98
CA VAL A 217 18.73 -5.37 3.87
C VAL A 217 19.14 -4.18 4.72
N SER A 218 18.35 -3.13 4.72
CA SER A 218 18.63 -1.88 5.45
C SER A 218 17.64 -1.60 6.58
N GLY A 219 16.57 -2.35 6.70
CA GLY A 219 15.59 -2.22 7.79
C GLY A 219 14.67 -3.43 7.85
N VAL A 220 14.36 -3.84 9.08
CA VAL A 220 13.32 -4.84 9.38
C VAL A 220 12.51 -4.33 10.55
N ALA A 221 11.19 -4.43 10.47
CA ALA A 221 10.27 -4.04 11.53
C ALA A 221 9.10 -5.03 11.63
N LEU A 222 8.62 -5.26 12.84
CA LEU A 222 7.44 -6.07 13.12
C LEU A 222 6.28 -5.15 13.50
N ASP A 223 5.16 -5.33 12.84
CA ASP A 223 3.87 -4.86 13.33
C ASP A 223 3.20 -5.99 14.12
N THR A 224 3.15 -5.87 15.42
CA THR A 224 2.54 -6.88 16.31
C THR A 224 1.02 -6.92 16.18
N THR A 225 0.37 -5.87 15.67
CA THR A 225 -1.08 -5.83 15.48
C THR A 225 -1.50 -6.71 14.31
N SER A 226 -0.92 -6.50 13.14
CA SER A 226 -1.17 -7.33 11.95
C SER A 226 -0.42 -8.67 12.02
N GLY A 227 0.75 -8.70 12.65
CA GLY A 227 1.68 -9.82 12.63
C GLY A 227 2.51 -9.88 11.36
N ASP A 228 2.71 -8.74 10.73
CA ASP A 228 3.48 -8.63 9.50
C ASP A 228 4.91 -8.15 9.79
N ILE A 229 5.86 -8.68 9.03
CA ILE A 229 7.23 -8.17 9.00
C ILE A 229 7.41 -7.32 7.74
N PHE A 230 7.83 -6.09 7.95
CA PHE A 230 8.28 -5.17 6.92
C PHE A 230 9.79 -5.25 6.77
N LEU A 231 10.29 -5.23 5.54
CA LEU A 231 11.71 -5.18 5.28
C LEU A 231 12.03 -4.23 4.11
N THR A 232 13.15 -3.53 4.20
CA THR A 232 13.67 -2.70 3.12
C THR A 232 14.86 -3.40 2.48
N VAL A 233 14.71 -3.70 1.18
CA VAL A 233 15.75 -4.33 0.36
C VAL A 233 16.42 -3.25 -0.49
N GLY A 234 17.75 -3.21 -0.42
CA GLY A 234 18.59 -2.28 -1.17
C GLY A 234 18.92 -2.79 -2.58
N GLU A 235 19.81 -2.06 -3.24
CA GLU A 235 20.37 -2.47 -4.52
C GLU A 235 21.28 -3.70 -4.37
N GLY A 236 21.29 -4.54 -5.38
CA GLY A 236 22.14 -5.71 -5.42
C GLY A 236 21.39 -7.02 -5.43
N ARG A 237 22.16 -8.10 -5.28
CA ARG A 237 21.68 -9.49 -5.25
C ARG A 237 22.36 -10.20 -4.09
N GLY A 238 21.68 -11.17 -3.51
CA GLY A 238 22.19 -11.93 -2.38
C GLY A 238 21.10 -12.62 -1.61
N ASN A 239 21.45 -13.01 -0.40
CA ASN A 239 20.57 -13.75 0.49
C ASN A 239 20.59 -13.11 1.89
N ALA A 240 19.44 -13.11 2.54
CA ALA A 240 19.31 -12.71 3.93
C ALA A 240 18.41 -13.69 4.68
N LEU A 241 18.64 -13.84 5.96
CA LEU A 241 17.75 -14.57 6.86
C LEU A 241 17.12 -13.58 7.83
N VAL A 242 15.82 -13.39 7.70
CA VAL A 242 15.00 -12.54 8.57
C VAL A 242 14.33 -13.41 9.63
N ALA A 243 14.25 -12.94 10.87
CA ALA A 243 13.69 -13.70 11.97
C ALA A 243 12.68 -12.89 12.80
N LEU A 244 11.65 -13.59 13.25
CA LEU A 244 10.79 -13.18 14.35
C LEU A 244 11.41 -13.70 15.65
N MET A 245 11.55 -12.83 16.65
CA MET A 245 12.21 -13.14 17.91
C MET A 245 11.30 -12.82 19.10
N GLN A 246 11.44 -13.64 20.15
CA GLN A 246 10.85 -13.43 21.46
C GLN A 246 11.95 -13.58 22.51
N ASP A 247 12.16 -12.58 23.36
CA ASP A 247 13.17 -12.58 24.43
C ASP A 247 14.58 -12.95 23.91
N GLY A 248 14.94 -12.43 22.72
CA GLY A 248 16.22 -12.70 22.08
C GLY A 248 16.39 -14.11 21.46
N LYS A 249 15.32 -14.91 21.46
CA LYS A 249 15.31 -16.24 20.82
C LYS A 249 14.50 -16.20 19.54
N VAL A 250 15.01 -16.90 18.51
CA VAL A 250 14.31 -17.05 17.24
C VAL A 250 13.07 -17.92 17.44
N VAL A 251 11.90 -17.35 17.13
CA VAL A 251 10.61 -18.07 17.07
C VAL A 251 10.46 -18.74 15.71
N TRP A 252 10.74 -17.99 14.65
CA TRP A 252 10.77 -18.49 13.28
C TRP A 252 11.65 -17.60 12.43
N SER A 253 12.06 -18.07 11.25
CA SER A 253 12.90 -17.34 10.30
C SER A 253 12.48 -17.59 8.87
N TRP A 254 12.77 -16.63 8.00
CA TRP A 254 12.46 -16.67 6.57
C TRP A 254 13.70 -16.32 5.77
N HIS A 255 13.94 -17.07 4.71
CA HIS A 255 14.97 -16.77 3.74
C HIS A 255 14.45 -15.74 2.73
N VAL A 256 15.13 -14.61 2.61
CA VAL A 256 14.89 -13.59 1.60
C VAL A 256 15.97 -13.73 0.53
N TRP A 257 15.56 -14.13 -0.65
CA TRP A 257 16.45 -14.39 -1.78
C TRP A 257 16.30 -13.28 -2.81
N VAL A 258 17.30 -12.38 -2.86
CA VAL A 258 17.29 -11.21 -3.73
C VAL A 258 17.97 -11.55 -5.05
N THR A 259 17.19 -11.77 -6.09
CA THR A 259 17.65 -12.14 -7.43
C THR A 259 16.55 -11.84 -8.45
N ASP A 260 16.88 -11.81 -9.76
CA ASP A 260 15.86 -11.84 -10.80
C ASP A 260 15.01 -13.12 -10.66
N ALA A 261 13.74 -13.02 -11.05
CA ALA A 261 12.79 -14.12 -10.90
C ALA A 261 13.33 -15.40 -11.56
N PRO A 262 13.56 -16.49 -10.79
CA PRO A 262 14.02 -17.75 -11.35
C PRO A 262 13.06 -18.26 -12.44
N GLN A 263 13.61 -18.67 -13.57
CA GLN A 263 12.83 -19.28 -14.63
C GLN A 263 12.63 -20.76 -14.34
N THR A 264 11.55 -21.33 -14.86
CA THR A 264 11.26 -22.75 -14.71
C THR A 264 11.22 -23.45 -16.04
N MET A 265 11.65 -24.70 -16.05
CA MET A 265 11.53 -25.62 -17.18
C MET A 265 10.72 -26.85 -16.77
N THR A 266 9.67 -27.15 -17.53
CA THR A 266 8.83 -28.33 -17.33
C THR A 266 9.26 -29.40 -18.32
N TYR A 267 9.62 -30.59 -17.81
CA TYR A 267 9.93 -31.77 -18.60
C TYR A 267 8.66 -32.51 -19.04
N GLY A 268 8.80 -33.36 -20.05
CA GLY A 268 7.65 -34.12 -20.60
C GLY A 268 6.93 -35.06 -19.62
N ASN A 269 7.56 -35.41 -18.50
CA ASN A 269 6.95 -36.17 -17.39
C ASN A 269 6.26 -35.27 -16.33
N GLY A 270 6.18 -33.97 -16.57
CA GLY A 270 5.57 -33.00 -15.65
C GLY A 270 6.51 -32.47 -14.54
N THR A 271 7.75 -32.96 -14.45
CA THR A 271 8.72 -32.46 -13.46
C THR A 271 9.15 -31.01 -13.81
N VAL A 272 9.14 -30.13 -12.83
CA VAL A 272 9.53 -28.72 -12.98
C VAL A 272 10.84 -28.47 -12.25
N PHE A 273 11.80 -27.86 -12.94
CA PHE A 273 13.07 -27.43 -12.38
C PHE A 273 13.23 -25.91 -12.53
N MET A 274 13.89 -25.28 -11.56
CA MET A 274 14.38 -23.90 -11.70
C MET A 274 15.64 -23.89 -12.57
N ASP A 275 15.93 -22.74 -13.16
CA ASP A 275 17.15 -22.48 -13.96
C ASP A 275 18.44 -22.35 -13.12
N ARG A 276 18.31 -22.35 -11.79
CA ARG A 276 19.41 -22.13 -10.85
C ARG A 276 19.24 -22.90 -9.54
N ASN A 277 20.32 -23.02 -8.79
CA ASN A 277 20.30 -23.56 -7.43
C ASN A 277 19.59 -22.61 -6.47
N LEU A 278 18.98 -23.12 -5.42
CA LEU A 278 18.32 -22.33 -4.39
C LEU A 278 19.34 -21.40 -3.69
N GLY A 279 19.05 -20.10 -3.72
CA GLY A 279 19.94 -19.06 -3.22
C GLY A 279 21.00 -18.55 -4.21
N ALA A 280 21.07 -19.09 -5.43
CA ALA A 280 21.97 -18.58 -6.46
C ALA A 280 21.52 -17.23 -6.99
N VAL A 281 22.44 -16.29 -7.13
CA VAL A 281 22.15 -14.91 -7.56
C VAL A 281 22.27 -14.70 -9.07
N GLY A 282 22.67 -15.72 -9.81
CA GLY A 282 22.78 -15.73 -11.26
C GLY A 282 22.79 -17.14 -11.83
N THR A 283 22.97 -17.22 -13.15
CA THR A 283 22.98 -18.48 -13.94
C THR A 283 24.23 -18.66 -14.80
N THR A 284 25.29 -17.91 -14.51
CA THR A 284 26.53 -17.94 -15.31
C THR A 284 27.19 -19.30 -15.19
N ALA A 285 27.30 -20.03 -16.30
CA ALA A 285 27.92 -21.34 -16.31
C ALA A 285 29.38 -21.27 -15.82
N GLY A 286 29.69 -21.98 -14.74
CA GLY A 286 31.01 -21.95 -14.09
C GLY A 286 31.29 -20.71 -13.26
N GLY A 287 30.37 -19.76 -13.16
CA GLY A 287 30.47 -18.60 -12.30
C GLY A 287 30.04 -18.90 -10.86
N THR A 288 30.59 -18.12 -9.91
CA THR A 288 30.22 -18.24 -8.49
C THR A 288 28.80 -17.75 -8.20
N ASP A 289 28.24 -16.92 -9.04
CA ASP A 289 26.87 -16.43 -9.01
C ASP A 289 25.83 -17.54 -9.20
N ALA A 290 26.24 -18.67 -9.82
CA ALA A 290 25.41 -19.86 -10.00
C ALA A 290 25.48 -20.83 -8.79
N TYR A 291 26.34 -20.55 -7.81
CA TYR A 291 26.39 -21.37 -6.59
C TYR A 291 25.20 -21.00 -5.71
N GLY A 292 24.47 -22.03 -5.25
CA GLY A 292 23.40 -21.85 -4.28
C GLY A 292 23.92 -21.81 -2.85
N MET A 293 22.98 -21.69 -1.93
CA MET A 293 23.27 -21.76 -0.50
C MET A 293 23.46 -23.20 -0.05
N TYR A 294 24.15 -23.40 1.08
CA TYR A 294 24.28 -24.70 1.70
C TYR A 294 23.08 -24.97 2.61
N TYR A 295 22.55 -26.18 2.54
CA TYR A 295 21.45 -26.66 3.38
C TYR A 295 21.86 -27.95 4.08
N GLN A 296 21.45 -28.07 5.35
CA GLN A 296 21.57 -29.30 6.09
C GLN A 296 20.23 -30.07 6.02
N TRP A 297 20.31 -31.39 5.85
CA TRP A 297 19.12 -32.22 5.88
C TRP A 297 18.30 -32.00 7.15
N GLY A 298 16.99 -31.79 7.00
CA GLY A 298 16.06 -31.52 8.10
C GLY A 298 16.10 -30.10 8.65
N ARG A 299 16.90 -29.19 8.05
CA ARG A 299 16.91 -27.77 8.39
C ARG A 299 16.33 -26.92 7.24
N LYS A 300 15.39 -26.04 7.57
CA LYS A 300 14.74 -25.15 6.58
C LYS A 300 15.62 -23.98 6.13
N ASP A 301 16.50 -23.48 7.02
CA ASP A 301 17.29 -22.29 6.76
C ASP A 301 18.61 -22.61 6.09
N PRO A 302 19.05 -21.80 5.11
CA PRO A 302 20.37 -21.91 4.53
C PRO A 302 21.47 -21.52 5.51
N PHE A 303 22.68 -21.99 5.25
CA PHE A 303 23.88 -21.51 5.90
C PHE A 303 24.50 -20.40 5.07
N TYR A 304 24.95 -19.36 5.74
CA TYR A 304 25.87 -18.41 5.17
C TYR A 304 27.18 -19.16 4.83
N GLY A 305 27.45 -19.29 3.54
CA GLY A 305 28.72 -19.81 3.06
C GLY A 305 29.76 -18.71 3.10
N GLY A 306 30.64 -18.74 4.08
CA GLY A 306 31.75 -17.80 4.17
C GLY A 306 32.72 -17.86 3.00
#